data_207bea710f5982d04d4905157c0a209f
#
_entry.id   207bea710f5982d04d4905157c0a209f
#
_cell.length_a   1.000
_cell.length_b   1.000
_cell.length_c   1.000
_cell.angle_alpha   90.00
_cell.angle_beta   90.00
_cell.angle_gamma   90.00
#
_symmetry.space_group_name_H-M   'P 1'
#
loop_
_entity.id
_entity.type
_entity.pdbx_description
1 polymer ?
#
loop_
_entity_poly.entity_id
_entity_poly.type
_entity_poly.pdbx_seq_one_letter_code
_entity_poly.pdbx_strand_id
1 'polypeptide(L)'
;MTIQQDPAAFSVVRCQGARTSNPEPGLVRAVGASSKNLLLAEHRMQKGWAGARHQHPHEQLVYVVSGHLQITVDQTSFEVRAGDSFVVPGSTEHQASALEDSWVIDVFTPCREEYL
;
A
#
# COMPACT_ATOMS: atom_id res chain seq x y z
N MET A 1 0.63 -9.03 -16.41
CA MET A 1 1.79 -8.13 -16.15
C MET A 1 3.04 -8.86 -16.56
N THR A 2 3.85 -8.22 -17.34
CA THR A 2 5.16 -8.75 -17.70
C THR A 2 6.21 -8.02 -16.88
N ILE A 3 7.00 -8.79 -16.15
CA ILE A 3 8.14 -8.25 -15.43
C ILE A 3 9.38 -8.74 -16.16
N GLN A 4 10.15 -7.80 -16.63
CA GLN A 4 11.41 -8.09 -17.25
C GLN A 4 12.49 -7.90 -16.21
N GLN A 5 13.20 -8.97 -15.91
CA GLN A 5 14.29 -8.94 -14.96
C GLN A 5 15.56 -9.45 -15.61
N ASP A 6 16.61 -8.74 -15.38
CA ASP A 6 17.95 -9.09 -15.73
C ASP A 6 18.76 -9.01 -14.43
N PRO A 7 19.72 -9.92 -14.16
CA PRO A 7 20.46 -9.93 -12.88
C PRO A 7 21.15 -8.62 -12.52
N ALA A 8 21.50 -7.83 -13.51
CA ALA A 8 22.15 -6.52 -13.29
C ALA A 8 21.13 -5.40 -13.33
N ALA A 9 19.85 -5.72 -13.31
CA ALA A 9 18.95 -4.79 -13.88
C ALA A 9 17.78 -4.42 -13.02
N PHE A 10 16.96 -3.83 -13.65
CA PHE A 10 15.77 -3.13 -13.22
C PHE A 10 14.55 -3.81 -13.84
N SER A 11 13.42 -3.59 -13.26
CA SER A 11 12.13 -3.90 -13.87
C SER A 11 11.31 -2.63 -13.95
N VAL A 12 10.45 -2.57 -14.96
CA VAL A 12 9.57 -1.41 -15.18
C VAL A 12 8.15 -1.91 -15.35
N VAL A 13 7.23 -1.31 -14.59
CA VAL A 13 5.79 -1.53 -14.77
C VAL A 13 5.18 -0.22 -15.20
N ARG A 14 4.62 -0.20 -16.40
CA ARG A 14 3.92 0.98 -16.90
C ARG A 14 2.55 1.09 -16.28
N CYS A 15 2.04 2.30 -16.16
CA CYS A 15 0.73 2.54 -15.56
C CYS A 15 -0.37 1.69 -16.22
N GLN A 16 -0.38 1.60 -17.55
CA GLN A 16 -1.37 0.80 -18.27
C GLN A 16 -1.20 -0.71 -18.09
N GLY A 17 0.00 -1.14 -17.66
CA GLY A 17 0.30 -2.54 -17.40
C GLY A 17 0.21 -2.94 -15.94
N ALA A 18 -0.13 -2.01 -15.07
CA ALA A 18 -0.21 -2.30 -13.65
C ALA A 18 -1.42 -3.22 -13.39
N ARG A 19 -1.21 -4.21 -12.53
CA ARG A 19 -2.29 -5.10 -12.12
C ARG A 19 -3.21 -4.36 -11.18
N THR A 20 -4.48 -4.19 -11.56
CA THR A 20 -5.49 -3.49 -10.79
C THR A 20 -6.52 -4.48 -10.27
N SER A 21 -6.95 -4.31 -9.03
CA SER A 21 -7.97 -5.13 -8.40
C SER A 21 -8.84 -4.29 -7.49
N ASN A 22 -10.00 -4.83 -7.13
CA ASN A 22 -10.92 -4.24 -6.17
C ASN A 22 -11.14 -5.27 -5.05
N PRO A 23 -10.21 -5.36 -4.08
CA PRO A 23 -10.25 -6.43 -3.08
C PRO A 23 -11.47 -6.40 -2.18
N GLU A 24 -12.04 -5.21 -1.97
CA GLU A 24 -13.23 -5.03 -1.15
C GLU A 24 -13.93 -3.73 -1.57
N PRO A 25 -15.22 -3.55 -1.22
CA PRO A 25 -15.94 -2.34 -1.59
C PRO A 25 -15.21 -1.09 -1.11
N GLY A 26 -15.05 -0.13 -2.01
CA GLY A 26 -14.41 1.15 -1.70
C GLY A 26 -12.90 1.15 -1.72
N LEU A 27 -12.26 0.02 -2.08
CA LEU A 27 -10.81 -0.09 -2.15
C LEU A 27 -10.37 -0.58 -3.53
N VAL A 28 -9.49 0.18 -4.18
CA VAL A 28 -8.85 -0.22 -5.43
C VAL A 28 -7.35 -0.30 -5.19
N ARG A 29 -6.74 -1.40 -5.65
CA ARG A 29 -5.31 -1.63 -5.56
C ARG A 29 -4.70 -1.70 -6.94
N ALA A 30 -3.58 -1.01 -7.14
CA ALA A 30 -2.75 -1.18 -8.34
C ALA A 30 -1.36 -1.60 -7.89
N VAL A 31 -0.85 -2.70 -8.45
CA VAL A 31 0.47 -3.22 -8.10
C VAL A 31 1.48 -2.74 -9.13
N GLY A 32 2.51 -2.05 -8.66
CA GLY A 32 3.58 -1.53 -9.48
C GLY A 32 4.78 -2.46 -9.53
N ALA A 33 5.97 -1.86 -9.64
CA ALA A 33 7.21 -2.61 -9.74
C ALA A 33 7.53 -3.36 -8.45
N SER A 34 8.16 -4.50 -8.59
CA SER A 34 8.58 -5.32 -7.47
C SER A 34 9.87 -6.06 -7.78
N SER A 35 10.54 -6.45 -6.72
CA SER A 35 11.65 -7.38 -6.74
C SER A 35 11.42 -8.37 -5.60
N LYS A 36 12.35 -9.27 -5.38
CA LYS A 36 12.31 -10.14 -4.22
C LYS A 36 12.29 -9.35 -2.89
N ASN A 37 12.88 -8.16 -2.87
CA ASN A 37 13.06 -7.36 -1.65
C ASN A 37 12.06 -6.23 -1.48
N LEU A 38 11.34 -5.85 -2.52
CA LEU A 38 10.47 -4.68 -2.52
C LEU A 38 9.23 -4.92 -3.36
N LEU A 39 8.16 -4.26 -3.00
CA LEU A 39 6.96 -4.15 -3.84
C LEU A 39 6.32 -2.80 -3.60
N LEU A 40 5.97 -2.12 -4.68
CA LEU A 40 5.17 -0.91 -4.63
C LEU A 40 3.73 -1.21 -5.00
N ALA A 41 2.80 -0.73 -4.19
CA ALA A 41 1.37 -0.78 -4.49
C ALA A 41 0.76 0.60 -4.25
N GLU A 42 -0.27 0.91 -5.02
CA GLU A 42 -1.09 2.08 -4.78
C GLU A 42 -2.47 1.62 -4.32
N HIS A 43 -3.01 2.32 -3.35
CA HIS A 43 -4.38 2.08 -2.88
C HIS A 43 -5.19 3.36 -2.98
N ARG A 44 -6.38 3.24 -3.53
CA ARG A 44 -7.37 4.31 -3.56
C ARG A 44 -8.57 3.86 -2.76
N MET A 45 -8.96 4.67 -1.78
CA MET A 45 -10.04 4.36 -0.87
C MET A 45 -11.12 5.42 -1.00
N GLN A 46 -12.36 4.98 -1.06
CA GLN A 46 -13.50 5.90 -0.98
C GLN A 46 -13.75 6.31 0.46
N LYS A 47 -14.24 7.53 0.65
CA LYS A 47 -14.68 8.00 1.96
C LYS A 47 -15.59 6.98 2.61
N GLY A 48 -15.30 6.66 3.86
CA GLY A 48 -16.05 5.67 4.63
C GLY A 48 -15.49 4.26 4.57
N TRP A 49 -14.53 4.00 3.70
CA TRP A 49 -13.85 2.71 3.71
C TRP A 49 -13.13 2.50 5.04
N ALA A 50 -13.24 1.31 5.60
CA ALA A 50 -12.53 0.92 6.80
C ALA A 50 -11.98 -0.48 6.61
N GLY A 51 -10.66 -0.61 6.65
CA GLY A 51 -9.99 -1.89 6.55
C GLY A 51 -10.06 -2.66 7.86
N ALA A 52 -9.92 -3.98 7.78
CA ALA A 52 -9.85 -4.81 8.97
C ALA A 52 -8.49 -4.63 9.65
N ARG A 53 -8.50 -4.73 10.97
CA ARG A 53 -7.24 -4.76 11.74
C ARG A 53 -6.49 -6.03 11.39
N HIS A 54 -5.21 -5.91 11.04
CA HIS A 54 -4.41 -7.02 10.56
C HIS A 54 -2.92 -6.79 10.83
N GLN A 55 -2.14 -7.83 10.61
CA GLN A 55 -0.68 -7.75 10.65
C GLN A 55 -0.08 -8.65 9.58
N HIS A 56 1.14 -8.35 9.20
CA HIS A 56 1.92 -9.14 8.23
C HIS A 56 3.41 -8.97 8.56
N PRO A 57 4.27 -9.92 8.14
CA PRO A 57 5.70 -9.85 8.47
C PRO A 57 6.43 -8.70 7.77
N HIS A 58 5.86 -8.16 6.70
CA HIS A 58 6.48 -7.09 5.91
C HIS A 58 6.52 -5.79 6.69
N GLU A 59 7.63 -5.06 6.58
CA GLU A 59 7.68 -3.64 6.92
C GLU A 59 6.99 -2.86 5.81
N GLN A 60 6.26 -1.82 6.16
CA GLN A 60 5.45 -1.07 5.21
C GLN A 60 5.70 0.43 5.38
N LEU A 61 6.09 1.07 4.29
CA LEU A 61 6.20 2.53 4.22
C LEU A 61 4.99 3.04 3.45
N VAL A 62 4.32 4.05 3.98
CA VAL A 62 3.14 4.66 3.36
C VAL A 62 3.40 6.13 3.12
N TYR A 63 3.09 6.57 1.91
CA TYR A 63 3.07 7.99 1.54
C TYR A 63 1.66 8.36 1.10
N VAL A 64 1.10 9.42 1.69
CA VAL A 64 -0.24 9.90 1.35
C VAL A 64 -0.14 10.89 0.21
N VAL A 65 -0.69 10.53 -0.95
CA VAL A 65 -0.71 11.40 -2.12
C VAL A 65 -1.82 12.44 -1.98
N SER A 66 -3.01 11.99 -1.55
CA SER A 66 -4.16 12.87 -1.36
C SER A 66 -5.11 12.26 -0.34
N GLY A 67 -5.97 13.09 0.21
CA GLY A 67 -7.04 12.64 1.09
C GLY A 67 -6.74 12.79 2.56
N HIS A 68 -7.44 12.00 3.37
CA HIS A 68 -7.40 12.09 4.82
C HIS A 68 -7.75 10.72 5.41
N LEU A 69 -6.82 10.13 6.14
CA LEU A 69 -7.01 8.80 6.72
C LEU A 69 -6.76 8.84 8.22
N GLN A 70 -7.44 7.95 8.92
CA GLN A 70 -7.12 7.62 10.30
C GLN A 70 -6.37 6.29 10.31
N ILE A 71 -5.24 6.26 10.99
CA ILE A 71 -4.37 5.09 11.08
C ILE A 71 -4.28 4.68 12.55
N THR A 72 -4.34 3.38 12.79
CA THR A 72 -4.06 2.83 14.13
C THR A 72 -2.93 1.82 13.99
N VAL A 73 -1.86 2.02 14.74
CA VAL A 73 -0.73 1.10 14.82
C VAL A 73 -0.62 0.66 16.27
N ASP A 74 -0.79 -0.64 16.51
CA ASP A 74 -0.97 -1.19 17.85
C ASP A 74 -2.12 -0.46 18.58
N GLN A 75 -1.81 0.34 19.58
CA GLN A 75 -2.81 1.07 20.37
C GLN A 75 -2.76 2.57 20.12
N THR A 76 -1.95 3.01 19.17
CA THR A 76 -1.78 4.44 18.86
C THR A 76 -2.54 4.79 17.59
N SER A 77 -3.41 5.78 17.68
CA SER A 77 -4.14 6.30 16.52
C SER A 77 -3.66 7.70 16.16
N PHE A 78 -3.59 7.96 14.87
CA PHE A 78 -3.22 9.28 14.35
C PHE A 78 -3.89 9.48 12.99
N GLU A 79 -3.93 10.74 12.54
CA GLU A 79 -4.48 11.10 11.24
C GLU A 79 -3.36 11.55 10.33
N VAL A 80 -3.51 11.25 9.04
CA VAL A 80 -2.56 11.64 8.00
C VAL A 80 -3.28 12.30 6.84
N ARG A 81 -2.61 13.24 6.20
CA ARG A 81 -3.09 13.99 5.05
C ARG A 81 -2.03 14.01 3.96
N ALA A 82 -2.38 14.61 2.82
CA ALA A 82 -1.49 14.70 1.66
C ALA A 82 -0.08 15.17 2.06
N GLY A 83 0.93 14.43 1.63
CA GLY A 83 2.34 14.71 1.93
C GLY A 83 2.87 14.05 3.19
N ASP A 84 1.99 13.51 4.02
CA ASP A 84 2.42 12.78 5.22
C ASP A 84 2.89 11.38 4.87
N SER A 85 3.78 10.85 5.69
CA SER A 85 4.26 9.48 5.54
C SER A 85 4.48 8.83 6.90
N PHE A 86 4.41 7.50 6.92
CA PHE A 86 4.65 6.74 8.14
C PHE A 86 5.16 5.34 7.81
N VAL A 87 5.75 4.70 8.80
CA VAL A 87 6.24 3.32 8.70
C VAL A 87 5.47 2.46 9.68
N VAL A 88 5.04 1.29 9.22
CA VAL A 88 4.50 0.24 10.08
C VAL A 88 5.55 -0.87 10.15
N PRO A 89 6.12 -1.13 11.34
CA PRO A 89 7.08 -2.22 11.49
C PRO A 89 6.44 -3.58 11.18
N GLY A 90 7.26 -4.53 10.77
CA GLY A 90 6.79 -5.88 10.50
C GLY A 90 6.11 -6.51 11.70
N SER A 91 5.10 -7.33 11.45
CA SER A 91 4.35 -8.09 12.46
C SER A 91 3.66 -7.21 13.52
N THR A 92 3.36 -5.97 13.17
CA THR A 92 2.66 -5.03 14.04
C THR A 92 1.23 -4.87 13.56
N GLU A 93 0.26 -5.05 14.43
CA GLU A 93 -1.15 -4.87 14.08
C GLU A 93 -1.42 -3.42 13.68
N HIS A 94 -2.15 -3.25 12.60
CA HIS A 94 -2.50 -1.92 12.12
C HIS A 94 -3.82 -1.93 11.36
N GLN A 95 -4.37 -0.74 11.18
CA GLN A 95 -5.67 -0.55 10.55
C GLN A 95 -5.73 0.86 9.97
N ALA A 96 -6.41 1.00 8.86
CA ALA A 96 -6.65 2.30 8.22
C ALA A 96 -8.12 2.48 7.93
N SER A 97 -8.59 3.71 8.01
CA SER A 97 -9.92 4.08 7.52
C SER A 97 -9.83 5.42 6.78
N ALA A 98 -10.64 5.55 5.73
CA ALA A 98 -10.65 6.75 4.91
C ALA A 98 -11.72 7.71 5.41
N LEU A 99 -11.30 8.86 5.93
CA LEU A 99 -12.19 9.93 6.35
C LEU A 99 -12.67 10.75 5.16
N GLU A 100 -11.92 10.71 4.06
CA GLU A 100 -12.25 11.28 2.77
C GLU A 100 -11.71 10.36 1.69
N ASP A 101 -12.08 10.58 0.42
CA ASP A 101 -11.47 9.87 -0.70
C ASP A 101 -9.96 10.05 -0.60
N SER A 102 -9.21 8.97 -0.63
CA SER A 102 -7.78 8.99 -0.35
C SER A 102 -7.01 8.14 -1.35
N TRP A 103 -5.76 8.51 -1.54
CA TRP A 103 -4.82 7.81 -2.41
C TRP A 103 -3.47 7.74 -1.69
N VAL A 104 -2.96 6.52 -1.52
CA VAL A 104 -1.67 6.28 -0.88
C VAL A 104 -0.78 5.43 -1.76
N ILE A 105 0.51 5.56 -1.55
CA ILE A 105 1.53 4.68 -2.12
C ILE A 105 2.12 3.89 -0.96
N ASP A 106 2.14 2.56 -1.12
CA ASP A 106 2.70 1.64 -0.14
C ASP A 106 3.93 0.96 -0.71
N VAL A 107 4.99 0.89 0.09
CA VAL A 107 6.18 0.10 -0.24
C VAL A 107 6.35 -0.96 0.83
N PHE A 108 6.43 -2.21 0.41
CA PHE A 108 6.61 -3.36 1.29
C PHE A 108 8.00 -3.94 1.13
N THR A 109 8.59 -4.39 2.23
CA THR A 109 9.85 -5.13 2.24
C THR A 109 9.79 -6.26 3.26
N PRO A 110 10.08 -7.52 2.89
CA PRO A 110 10.34 -7.98 1.52
C PRO A 110 9.12 -7.85 0.61
N CYS A 111 9.22 -8.35 -0.61
CA CYS A 111 8.11 -8.33 -1.56
C CYS A 111 6.86 -8.98 -0.95
N ARG A 112 5.74 -8.30 -1.02
CA ARG A 112 4.46 -8.83 -0.55
C ARG A 112 3.85 -9.71 -1.65
N GLU A 113 4.30 -10.97 -1.71
CA GLU A 113 4.02 -11.90 -2.80
C GLU A 113 2.54 -12.15 -3.02
N GLU A 114 1.72 -12.07 -1.98
CA GLU A 114 0.28 -12.24 -2.10
C GLU A 114 -0.39 -11.18 -2.97
N TYR A 115 0.29 -10.09 -3.27
CA TYR A 115 -0.20 -9.07 -4.19
C TYR A 115 0.15 -9.36 -5.66
N LEU A 116 1.02 -10.31 -5.93
CA LEU A 116 1.46 -10.65 -7.28
C LEU A 116 0.48 -11.56 -8.03
#